data_692631b59a9c9d650dc6c97a9bd5603e
#
_entry.id   692631b59a9c9d650dc6c97a9bd5603e
#
_cell.length_a   1.000
_cell.length_b   1.000
_cell.length_c   1.000
_cell.angle_alpha   90.00
_cell.angle_beta   90.00
_cell.angle_gamma   90.00
#
_symmetry.space_group_name_H-M   'P 1'
#
loop_
_entity.id
_entity.type
_entity.pdbx_description
1 polymer ?
#
loop_
_entity_poly.entity_id
_entity_poly.type
_entity_poly.pdbx_seq_one_letter_code
_entity_poly.pdbx_strand_id
1 'polypeptide(L)'
;FNKLWNESIEIGKEFVDKLKKETYLNDEFTPFEVYMKFLIEYFGRSIDFDPNSIQDLPHGFKKLSYQVDAVADGYNKMMKHHGFFLADVVGLGKTVVATLIAKKFFYTNGFPSYLSKTLIVCPPAIKENWEDTLSKFGLHNYKIVTSGSLHKITKQQDYDLIIVDEAHKFRSDSAEMYFQLQNICKSH
;
A
#
# COMPACT_ATOMS: atom_id res chain seq x y z
N PHE A 1 -12.02 -6.04 51.00
CA PHE A 1 -12.82 -5.10 50.17
C PHE A 1 -13.31 -3.91 51.00
N ASN A 2 -13.97 -4.11 52.11
CA ASN A 2 -14.50 -3.04 52.96
C ASN A 2 -13.43 -2.10 53.53
N LYS A 3 -12.21 -2.59 53.82
CA LYS A 3 -11.10 -1.78 54.28
C LYS A 3 -10.57 -0.83 53.19
N LEU A 4 -10.42 -1.35 51.97
CA LEU A 4 -10.03 -0.57 50.80
C LEU A 4 -11.08 0.47 50.41
N TRP A 5 -12.36 0.13 50.58
CA TRP A 5 -13.46 1.04 50.29
C TRP A 5 -13.50 2.22 51.27
N ASN A 6 -13.25 1.98 52.56
CA ASN A 6 -13.22 3.02 53.58
C ASN A 6 -11.97 3.92 53.51
N GLU A 7 -10.90 3.45 52.86
CA GLU A 7 -9.68 4.19 52.63
C GLU A 7 -9.69 4.91 51.25
N SER A 8 -10.74 4.70 50.45
CA SER A 8 -10.85 5.32 49.13
C SER A 8 -11.16 6.83 49.25
N ILE A 9 -10.45 7.60 48.44
CA ILE A 9 -10.69 9.05 48.33
C ILE A 9 -11.80 9.24 47.31
N GLU A 10 -12.85 10.01 47.70
CA GLU A 10 -13.90 10.39 46.78
C GLU A 10 -13.34 11.26 45.66
N ILE A 11 -13.46 10.81 44.43
CA ILE A 11 -13.05 11.60 43.26
C ILE A 11 -14.03 12.76 43.12
N GLY A 12 -13.57 13.97 43.48
CA GLY A 12 -14.40 15.16 43.46
C GLY A 12 -14.97 15.46 42.09
N LYS A 13 -16.13 16.09 42.06
CA LYS A 13 -16.84 16.50 40.85
C LYS A 13 -15.94 17.31 39.90
N GLU A 14 -15.08 18.16 40.47
CA GLU A 14 -14.10 18.95 39.69
C GLU A 14 -13.14 18.10 38.86
N PHE A 15 -12.70 16.94 39.37
CA PHE A 15 -11.84 16.04 38.64
C PHE A 15 -12.62 15.33 37.52
N VAL A 16 -13.85 14.92 37.76
CA VAL A 16 -14.73 14.34 36.73
C VAL A 16 -15.05 15.36 35.67
N ASP A 17 -15.34 16.60 36.04
CA ASP A 17 -15.62 17.70 35.10
C ASP A 17 -14.38 18.08 34.29
N LYS A 18 -13.19 18.01 34.89
CA LYS A 18 -11.92 18.22 34.19
C LYS A 18 -11.64 17.11 33.20
N LEU A 19 -11.85 15.84 33.58
CA LEU A 19 -11.76 14.69 32.69
C LEU A 19 -12.71 14.82 31.49
N LYS A 20 -13.96 15.24 31.74
CA LYS A 20 -14.95 15.44 30.69
C LYS A 20 -14.60 16.59 29.74
N LYS A 21 -13.96 17.65 30.20
CA LYS A 21 -13.59 18.81 29.39
C LYS A 21 -12.26 18.64 28.65
N GLU A 22 -11.29 17.98 29.27
CA GLU A 22 -9.92 17.88 28.73
C GLU A 22 -9.63 16.55 28.03
N THR A 23 -10.54 15.58 28.09
CA THR A 23 -10.38 14.29 27.43
C THR A 23 -11.58 14.00 26.54
N TYR A 24 -11.40 13.09 25.58
CA TYR A 24 -12.47 12.60 24.69
C TYR A 24 -13.52 11.73 25.39
N LEU A 25 -13.49 11.66 26.72
CA LEU A 25 -14.47 10.95 27.55
C LEU A 25 -15.66 11.85 27.96
N ASN A 26 -15.88 12.95 27.23
CA ASN A 26 -17.07 13.76 27.40
C ASN A 26 -18.26 13.09 26.70
N ASP A 27 -19.45 13.28 27.26
CA ASP A 27 -20.71 12.76 26.74
C ASP A 27 -21.18 13.51 25.45
N GLU A 28 -20.34 14.45 24.93
CA GLU A 28 -20.63 15.22 23.70
C GLU A 28 -20.44 14.43 22.44
N PHE A 29 -19.61 13.38 22.47
CA PHE A 29 -19.33 12.53 21.32
C PHE A 29 -19.67 11.06 21.63
N THR A 30 -20.35 10.44 20.73
CA THR A 30 -20.58 9.00 20.79
C THR A 30 -19.26 8.23 20.58
N PRO A 31 -19.12 7.00 21.11
CA PRO A 31 -17.94 6.17 20.84
C PRO A 31 -17.65 5.98 19.35
N PHE A 32 -18.70 5.99 18.52
CA PHE A 32 -18.58 5.92 17.07
C PHE A 32 -17.95 7.19 16.48
N GLU A 33 -18.36 8.38 16.93
CA GLU A 33 -17.79 9.66 16.47
C GLU A 33 -16.33 9.80 16.88
N VAL A 34 -15.98 9.39 18.11
CA VAL A 34 -14.58 9.33 18.56
C VAL A 34 -13.74 8.39 17.68
N TYR A 35 -14.28 7.21 17.39
CA TYR A 35 -13.63 6.23 16.51
C TYR A 35 -13.46 6.79 15.08
N MET A 36 -14.50 7.41 14.52
CA MET A 36 -14.43 8.04 13.20
C MET A 36 -13.44 9.20 13.16
N LYS A 37 -13.40 10.03 14.20
CA LYS A 37 -12.41 11.11 14.31
C LYS A 37 -10.99 10.56 14.37
N PHE A 38 -10.76 9.50 15.15
CA PHE A 38 -9.48 8.82 15.21
C PHE A 38 -9.06 8.25 13.82
N LEU A 39 -9.99 7.61 13.11
CA LEU A 39 -9.74 7.13 11.76
C LEU A 39 -9.41 8.26 10.79
N ILE A 40 -10.17 9.37 10.84
CA ILE A 40 -9.91 10.55 9.99
C ILE A 40 -8.54 11.16 10.32
N GLU A 41 -8.16 11.25 11.58
CA GLU A 41 -6.87 11.81 11.99
C GLU A 41 -5.70 10.88 11.66
N TYR A 42 -5.90 9.58 11.81
CA TYR A 42 -4.89 8.56 11.50
C TYR A 42 -4.70 8.38 9.98
N PHE A 43 -5.79 8.31 9.22
CA PHE A 43 -5.79 8.10 7.78
C PHE A 43 -5.90 9.41 6.98
N GLY A 44 -6.43 10.47 7.56
CA GLY A 44 -6.72 11.75 6.88
C GLY A 44 -5.48 12.47 6.34
N ARG A 45 -4.31 12.21 6.90
CA ARG A 45 -3.03 12.72 6.36
C ARG A 45 -2.58 12.00 5.08
N SER A 46 -3.26 10.92 4.72
CA SER A 46 -3.01 10.15 3.49
C SER A 46 -3.99 10.48 2.35
N ILE A 47 -4.93 11.40 2.56
CA ILE A 47 -6.00 11.73 1.59
C ILE A 47 -5.68 12.99 0.76
N ASP A 48 -4.42 13.29 0.49
CA ASP A 48 -4.03 14.21 -0.60
C ASP A 48 -4.03 13.49 -1.98
N PHE A 49 -4.99 12.58 -2.13
CA PHE A 49 -5.17 11.85 -3.37
C PHE A 49 -6.32 12.48 -4.16
N ASP A 50 -6.01 13.07 -5.31
CA ASP A 50 -7.03 13.44 -6.27
C ASP A 50 -7.58 12.16 -6.96
N PRO A 51 -8.83 11.77 -6.66
CA PRO A 51 -9.47 10.61 -7.30
C PRO A 51 -9.56 10.78 -8.82
N ASN A 52 -9.47 12.04 -9.32
CA ASN A 52 -9.53 12.34 -10.75
C ASN A 52 -8.19 12.08 -11.44
N SER A 53 -7.08 11.90 -10.70
CA SER A 53 -5.80 11.52 -11.30
C SER A 53 -5.77 10.10 -11.90
N ILE A 54 -6.82 9.28 -11.65
CA ILE A 54 -7.06 7.99 -12.31
C ILE A 54 -8.13 8.19 -13.41
N GLN A 55 -7.95 9.17 -14.29
CA GLN A 55 -8.93 9.44 -15.35
C GLN A 55 -8.83 8.46 -16.52
N ASP A 56 -7.70 7.80 -16.72
CA ASP A 56 -7.43 6.97 -17.87
C ASP A 56 -7.52 5.47 -17.56
N LEU A 57 -8.67 5.03 -17.07
CA LEU A 57 -8.93 3.58 -17.05
C LEU A 57 -9.23 3.09 -18.48
N PRO A 58 -8.61 1.98 -18.91
CA PRO A 58 -8.87 1.39 -20.22
C PRO A 58 -10.36 1.07 -20.40
N HIS A 59 -10.82 1.08 -21.65
CA HIS A 59 -12.19 0.71 -21.97
C HIS A 59 -12.54 -0.68 -21.43
N GLY A 60 -13.63 -0.78 -20.68
CA GLY A 60 -14.07 -2.03 -20.04
C GLY A 60 -13.63 -2.20 -18.56
N PHE A 61 -12.78 -1.34 -18.02
CA PHE A 61 -12.47 -1.34 -16.60
C PHE A 61 -13.40 -0.40 -15.84
N LYS A 62 -13.98 -0.91 -14.75
CA LYS A 62 -14.82 -0.10 -13.86
C LYS A 62 -13.96 0.54 -12.78
N LYS A 63 -14.16 1.83 -12.54
CA LYS A 63 -13.57 2.54 -11.40
C LYS A 63 -14.25 2.05 -10.12
N LEU A 64 -13.57 1.27 -9.32
CA LEU A 64 -14.06 0.76 -8.04
C LEU A 64 -13.44 1.60 -6.92
N SER A 65 -14.26 2.11 -6.00
CA SER A 65 -13.81 2.99 -4.92
C SER A 65 -12.66 2.40 -4.11
N TYR A 66 -12.76 1.12 -3.72
CA TYR A 66 -11.71 0.46 -2.95
C TYR A 66 -10.37 0.35 -3.70
N GLN A 67 -10.39 0.23 -5.04
CA GLN A 67 -9.14 0.22 -5.83
C GLN A 67 -8.50 1.60 -5.87
N VAL A 68 -9.31 2.65 -5.94
CA VAL A 68 -8.84 4.04 -5.87
C VAL A 68 -8.16 4.30 -4.53
N ASP A 69 -8.80 3.90 -3.44
CA ASP A 69 -8.26 4.03 -2.08
C ASP A 69 -6.97 3.21 -1.91
N ALA A 70 -6.94 1.98 -2.43
CA ALA A 70 -5.76 1.12 -2.40
C ALA A 70 -4.58 1.70 -3.21
N VAL A 71 -4.85 2.34 -4.35
CA VAL A 71 -3.83 3.03 -5.15
C VAL A 71 -3.28 4.24 -4.41
N ALA A 72 -4.15 5.04 -3.78
CA ALA A 72 -3.75 6.20 -3.01
C ALA A 72 -2.87 5.82 -1.82
N ASP A 73 -3.34 4.89 -1.00
CA ASP A 73 -2.64 4.42 0.18
C ASP A 73 -1.31 3.74 -0.19
N GLY A 74 -1.33 2.85 -1.19
CA GLY A 74 -0.15 2.16 -1.67
C GLY A 74 0.91 3.10 -2.23
N TYR A 75 0.51 4.09 -3.03
CA TYR A 75 1.41 5.11 -3.56
C TYR A 75 2.06 5.93 -2.43
N ASN A 76 1.27 6.41 -1.46
CA ASN A 76 1.78 7.19 -0.34
C ASN A 76 2.75 6.38 0.53
N LYS A 77 2.44 5.11 0.81
CA LYS A 77 3.34 4.19 1.53
C LYS A 77 4.64 3.96 0.76
N MET A 78 4.55 3.75 -0.55
CA MET A 78 5.72 3.55 -1.40
C MET A 78 6.64 4.77 -1.37
N MET A 79 6.10 5.99 -1.50
CA MET A 79 6.88 7.23 -1.46
C MET A 79 7.49 7.49 -0.09
N LYS A 80 6.81 7.13 0.99
CA LYS A 80 7.27 7.36 2.36
C LYS A 80 8.30 6.34 2.83
N HIS A 81 8.13 5.07 2.44
CA HIS A 81 8.89 3.93 2.98
C HIS A 81 9.74 3.21 1.93
N HIS A 82 9.80 3.73 0.70
CA HIS A 82 10.49 3.11 -0.45
C HIS A 82 9.97 1.71 -0.80
N GLY A 83 8.76 1.39 -0.37
CA GLY A 83 8.09 0.13 -0.67
C GLY A 83 6.95 -0.16 0.29
N PHE A 84 6.10 -1.13 -0.07
CA PHE A 84 5.00 -1.58 0.77
C PHE A 84 4.51 -2.97 0.35
N PHE A 85 3.71 -3.60 1.21
CA PHE A 85 3.03 -4.85 0.90
C PHE A 85 1.55 -4.58 0.59
N LEU A 86 1.12 -4.98 -0.61
CA LEU A 86 -0.29 -4.99 -0.98
C LEU A 86 -0.91 -6.34 -0.57
N ALA A 87 -1.41 -6.39 0.66
CA ALA A 87 -2.08 -7.57 1.22
C ALA A 87 -3.59 -7.39 1.09
N ASP A 88 -4.18 -8.00 0.09
CA ASP A 88 -5.61 -7.93 -0.17
C ASP A 88 -6.15 -9.32 -0.53
N VAL A 89 -7.48 -9.49 -0.44
CA VAL A 89 -8.15 -10.75 -0.74
C VAL A 89 -7.93 -11.15 -2.21
N VAL A 90 -7.83 -12.44 -2.46
CA VAL A 90 -7.69 -12.98 -3.81
C VAL A 90 -8.89 -12.55 -4.67
N GLY A 91 -8.61 -12.11 -5.90
CA GLY A 91 -9.66 -11.72 -6.86
C GLY A 91 -10.06 -10.23 -6.85
N LEU A 92 -9.55 -9.41 -5.93
CA LEU A 92 -9.85 -7.97 -5.87
C LEU A 92 -9.04 -7.11 -6.86
N GLY A 93 -8.33 -7.74 -7.79
CA GLY A 93 -7.62 -7.02 -8.86
C GLY A 93 -6.29 -6.39 -8.42
N LYS A 94 -5.52 -7.06 -7.54
CA LYS A 94 -4.18 -6.60 -7.12
C LYS A 94 -3.27 -6.21 -8.28
N THR A 95 -3.31 -6.95 -9.37
CA THR A 95 -2.54 -6.64 -10.59
C THR A 95 -2.91 -5.28 -11.16
N VAL A 96 -4.21 -4.97 -11.19
CA VAL A 96 -4.73 -3.66 -11.65
C VAL A 96 -4.27 -2.54 -10.70
N VAL A 97 -4.42 -2.73 -9.39
CA VAL A 97 -3.98 -1.76 -8.37
C VAL A 97 -2.47 -1.50 -8.48
N ALA A 98 -1.66 -2.55 -8.57
CA ALA A 98 -0.21 -2.42 -8.72
C ALA A 98 0.17 -1.71 -10.03
N THR A 99 -0.52 -1.99 -11.13
CA THR A 99 -0.33 -1.32 -12.42
C THR A 99 -0.68 0.17 -12.34
N LEU A 100 -1.77 0.52 -11.66
CA LEU A 100 -2.18 1.91 -11.44
C LEU A 100 -1.18 2.67 -10.55
N ILE A 101 -0.64 2.03 -9.52
CA ILE A 101 0.42 2.61 -8.68
C ILE A 101 1.68 2.86 -9.51
N ALA A 102 2.10 1.90 -10.33
CA ALA A 102 3.23 2.08 -11.24
C ALA A 102 2.99 3.24 -12.21
N LYS A 103 1.81 3.30 -12.82
CA LYS A 103 1.44 4.40 -13.72
C LYS A 103 1.51 5.75 -13.00
N LYS A 104 0.94 5.85 -11.80
CA LYS A 104 1.01 7.06 -10.98
C LYS A 104 2.44 7.44 -10.61
N PHE A 105 3.27 6.47 -10.23
CA PHE A 105 4.67 6.69 -9.89
C PHE A 105 5.43 7.36 -11.02
N PHE A 106 5.28 6.89 -12.24
CA PHE A 106 5.97 7.46 -13.39
C PHE A 106 5.44 8.84 -13.78
N TYR A 107 4.13 9.03 -13.75
CA TYR A 107 3.55 10.34 -14.10
C TYR A 107 3.88 11.42 -13.07
N THR A 108 3.86 11.11 -11.78
CA THR A 108 4.07 12.10 -10.72
C THR A 108 5.54 12.48 -10.56
N ASN A 109 6.45 11.55 -10.80
CA ASN A 109 7.89 11.80 -10.67
C ASN A 109 8.52 12.42 -11.92
N GLY A 110 7.70 12.76 -12.93
CA GLY A 110 8.18 13.42 -14.15
C GLY A 110 9.09 12.57 -15.03
N PHE A 111 9.17 11.27 -14.76
CA PHE A 111 9.88 10.35 -15.64
C PHE A 111 9.05 10.16 -16.91
N PRO A 112 9.57 10.49 -18.08
CA PRO A 112 8.93 10.07 -19.31
C PRO A 112 8.74 8.56 -19.29
N SER A 113 7.55 8.07 -19.60
CA SER A 113 7.18 6.65 -19.53
C SER A 113 8.11 5.73 -20.32
N TYR A 114 8.88 6.28 -21.27
CA TYR A 114 9.88 5.55 -22.07
C TYR A 114 11.26 5.42 -21.41
N LEU A 115 11.56 6.20 -20.36
CA LEU A 115 12.83 6.15 -19.63
C LEU A 115 12.76 5.29 -18.38
N SER A 116 11.59 5.20 -17.75
CA SER A 116 11.41 4.46 -16.51
C SER A 116 11.15 2.98 -16.79
N LYS A 117 11.86 2.12 -16.06
CA LYS A 117 11.76 0.67 -16.20
C LYS A 117 11.14 0.03 -14.99
N THR A 118 10.10 -0.76 -15.20
CA THR A 118 9.49 -1.59 -14.15
C THR A 118 9.97 -3.03 -14.29
N LEU A 119 10.45 -3.61 -13.19
CA LEU A 119 10.67 -5.05 -13.07
C LEU A 119 9.46 -5.69 -12.39
N ILE A 120 8.90 -6.71 -13.03
CA ILE A 120 7.83 -7.51 -12.47
C ILE A 120 8.32 -8.93 -12.27
N VAL A 121 8.26 -9.38 -11.02
CA VAL A 121 8.58 -10.75 -10.63
C VAL A 121 7.27 -11.45 -10.31
N CYS A 122 6.94 -12.50 -11.06
CA CYS A 122 5.68 -13.22 -10.89
C CYS A 122 5.83 -14.73 -11.15
N PRO A 123 4.87 -15.55 -10.69
CA PRO A 123 4.78 -16.94 -11.12
C PRO A 123 4.58 -17.07 -12.64
N PRO A 124 5.09 -18.15 -13.26
CA PRO A 124 4.93 -18.37 -14.71
C PRO A 124 3.46 -18.34 -15.17
N ALA A 125 2.56 -18.88 -14.36
CA ALA A 125 1.14 -19.03 -14.71
C ALA A 125 0.39 -17.71 -14.91
N ILE A 126 0.87 -16.61 -14.34
CA ILE A 126 0.20 -15.30 -14.41
C ILE A 126 0.98 -14.28 -15.26
N LYS A 127 2.05 -14.70 -15.91
CA LYS A 127 2.87 -13.83 -16.74
C LYS A 127 2.07 -13.17 -17.86
N GLU A 128 1.28 -13.95 -18.61
CA GLU A 128 0.44 -13.44 -19.70
C GLU A 128 -0.61 -12.44 -19.20
N ASN A 129 -1.19 -12.70 -18.03
CA ASN A 129 -2.13 -11.76 -17.40
C ASN A 129 -1.48 -10.41 -17.07
N TRP A 130 -0.22 -10.42 -16.61
CA TRP A 130 0.56 -9.21 -16.41
C TRP A 130 0.82 -8.47 -17.71
N GLU A 131 1.27 -9.17 -18.77
CA GLU A 131 1.53 -8.59 -20.10
C GLU A 131 0.26 -7.93 -20.68
N ASP A 132 -0.87 -8.62 -20.61
CA ASP A 132 -2.17 -8.11 -21.08
C ASP A 132 -2.61 -6.86 -20.27
N THR A 133 -2.49 -6.92 -18.94
CA THR A 133 -2.87 -5.79 -18.08
C THR A 133 -2.00 -4.57 -18.35
N LEU A 134 -0.68 -4.71 -18.35
CA LEU A 134 0.24 -3.60 -18.60
C LEU A 134 0.02 -2.95 -19.96
N SER A 135 -0.20 -3.77 -21.00
CA SER A 135 -0.51 -3.30 -22.33
C SER A 135 -1.81 -2.48 -22.37
N LYS A 136 -2.90 -2.99 -21.75
CA LYS A 136 -4.17 -2.27 -21.63
C LYS A 136 -4.05 -0.93 -20.93
N PHE A 137 -3.19 -0.84 -19.91
CA PHE A 137 -2.95 0.39 -19.15
C PHE A 137 -1.91 1.33 -19.78
N GLY A 138 -1.33 0.95 -20.93
CA GLY A 138 -0.36 1.77 -21.64
C GLY A 138 1.02 1.85 -20.98
N LEU A 139 1.38 0.88 -20.17
CA LEU A 139 2.73 0.73 -19.63
C LEU A 139 3.53 -0.18 -20.56
N HIS A 140 4.61 0.35 -21.16
CA HIS A 140 5.37 -0.34 -22.19
C HIS A 140 6.80 -0.64 -21.80
N ASN A 141 7.39 0.12 -20.86
CA ASN A 141 8.78 -0.05 -20.45
C ASN A 141 8.89 -0.93 -19.19
N TYR A 142 8.69 -2.23 -19.38
CA TYR A 142 8.76 -3.20 -18.29
C TYR A 142 9.55 -4.46 -18.70
N LYS A 143 10.00 -5.20 -17.71
CA LYS A 143 10.54 -6.55 -17.87
C LYS A 143 9.82 -7.47 -16.89
N ILE A 144 9.26 -8.56 -17.40
CA ILE A 144 8.66 -9.60 -16.57
C ILE A 144 9.63 -10.78 -16.47
N VAL A 145 9.91 -11.17 -15.22
CA VAL A 145 10.76 -12.31 -14.90
C VAL A 145 10.00 -13.27 -14.00
N THR A 146 10.06 -14.54 -14.30
CA THR A 146 9.45 -15.54 -13.43
C THR A 146 10.28 -15.74 -12.16
N SER A 147 9.62 -16.08 -11.05
CA SER A 147 10.26 -16.27 -9.75
C SER A 147 11.46 -17.23 -9.77
N GLY A 148 11.43 -18.25 -10.61
CA GLY A 148 12.55 -19.20 -10.80
C GLY A 148 13.67 -18.71 -11.74
N SER A 149 13.58 -17.51 -12.29
CA SER A 149 14.53 -16.98 -13.28
C SER A 149 15.22 -15.68 -12.85
N LEU A 150 15.24 -15.37 -11.56
CA LEU A 150 15.87 -14.17 -11.01
C LEU A 150 17.36 -14.08 -11.30
N HIS A 151 18.05 -15.22 -11.35
CA HIS A 151 19.48 -15.33 -11.72
C HIS A 151 19.79 -14.75 -13.11
N LYS A 152 18.79 -14.58 -13.98
CA LYS A 152 18.97 -13.98 -15.33
C LYS A 152 19.01 -12.45 -15.31
N ILE A 153 18.80 -11.83 -14.15
CA ILE A 153 18.88 -10.38 -14.00
C ILE A 153 20.34 -10.01 -13.76
N THR A 154 21.01 -9.58 -14.83
CA THR A 154 22.45 -9.26 -14.80
C THR A 154 22.75 -7.80 -14.43
N LYS A 155 21.78 -6.88 -14.63
CA LYS A 155 21.91 -5.46 -14.31
C LYS A 155 20.79 -5.08 -13.36
N GLN A 156 21.10 -5.03 -12.08
CA GLN A 156 20.15 -4.77 -10.99
C GLN A 156 19.74 -3.30 -10.91
N GLN A 157 20.60 -2.39 -11.34
CA GLN A 157 20.43 -0.92 -11.24
C GLN A 157 19.59 -0.30 -12.37
N ASP A 158 19.00 -1.12 -13.25
CA ASP A 158 18.28 -0.62 -14.43
C ASP A 158 16.77 -0.44 -14.20
N TYR A 159 16.28 -0.58 -12.97
CA TYR A 159 14.83 -0.54 -12.68
C TYR A 159 14.50 0.54 -11.66
N ASP A 160 13.50 1.36 -11.95
CA ASP A 160 13.02 2.41 -11.06
C ASP A 160 11.93 1.91 -10.11
N LEU A 161 11.24 0.84 -10.49
CA LEU A 161 10.19 0.21 -9.70
C LEU A 161 10.27 -1.31 -9.82
N ILE A 162 10.13 -2.00 -8.69
CA ILE A 162 10.10 -3.46 -8.62
C ILE A 162 8.76 -3.89 -8.04
N ILE A 163 8.03 -4.72 -8.77
CA ILE A 163 6.77 -5.33 -8.32
C ILE A 163 6.99 -6.83 -8.17
N VAL A 164 6.72 -7.36 -6.99
CA VAL A 164 6.84 -8.80 -6.69
C VAL A 164 5.46 -9.36 -6.41
N ASP A 165 4.93 -10.15 -7.34
CA ASP A 165 3.66 -10.83 -7.16
C ASP A 165 3.88 -12.19 -6.48
N GLU A 166 2.91 -12.61 -5.68
CA GLU A 166 3.00 -13.81 -4.84
C GLU A 166 4.25 -13.83 -3.95
N ALA A 167 4.56 -12.68 -3.32
CA ALA A 167 5.75 -12.47 -2.49
C ALA A 167 5.91 -13.50 -1.35
N HIS A 168 4.82 -14.17 -0.94
CA HIS A 168 4.86 -15.23 0.05
C HIS A 168 5.75 -16.43 -0.37
N LYS A 169 6.05 -16.59 -1.66
CA LYS A 169 6.97 -17.63 -2.15
C LYS A 169 8.43 -17.39 -1.76
N PHE A 170 8.75 -16.17 -1.33
CA PHE A 170 10.08 -15.76 -0.89
C PHE A 170 10.23 -15.72 0.64
N ARG A 171 9.38 -16.45 1.38
CA ARG A 171 9.40 -16.45 2.86
C ARG A 171 10.65 -17.02 3.49
N SER A 172 11.27 -18.02 2.81
CA SER A 172 12.43 -18.68 3.36
C SER A 172 13.67 -17.85 3.09
N ASP A 173 14.24 -17.28 4.12
CA ASP A 173 15.48 -16.51 4.12
C ASP A 173 16.71 -17.35 3.77
N SER A 174 16.61 -18.68 3.87
CA SER A 174 17.65 -19.63 3.45
C SER A 174 17.54 -20.04 1.97
N ALA A 175 16.49 -19.65 1.27
CA ALA A 175 16.29 -20.01 -0.11
C ALA A 175 17.10 -19.11 -1.05
N GLU A 176 17.75 -19.72 -2.03
CA GLU A 176 18.52 -18.99 -3.07
C GLU A 176 17.71 -17.87 -3.74
N MET A 177 16.42 -18.12 -4.01
CA MET A 177 15.52 -17.13 -4.58
C MET A 177 15.36 -15.89 -3.70
N TYR A 178 15.34 -16.04 -2.38
CA TYR A 178 15.27 -14.91 -1.45
C TYR A 178 16.50 -14.03 -1.56
N PHE A 179 17.70 -14.63 -1.57
CA PHE A 179 18.94 -13.88 -1.72
C PHE A 179 19.04 -13.17 -3.07
N GLN A 180 18.59 -13.82 -4.15
CA GLN A 180 18.55 -13.20 -5.48
C GLN A 180 17.62 -12.00 -5.49
N LEU A 181 16.40 -12.11 -4.93
CA LEU A 181 15.46 -11.00 -4.81
C LEU A 181 16.02 -9.88 -3.93
N GLN A 182 16.60 -10.23 -2.77
CA GLN A 182 17.20 -9.25 -1.86
C GLN A 182 18.32 -8.46 -2.53
N ASN A 183 19.15 -9.11 -3.33
CA ASN A 183 20.22 -8.42 -4.07
C ASN A 183 19.65 -7.45 -5.13
N ILE A 184 18.55 -7.81 -5.78
CA ILE A 184 17.88 -6.94 -6.74
C ILE A 184 17.30 -5.72 -6.03
N CYS A 185 16.65 -5.92 -4.87
CA CYS A 185 16.02 -4.84 -4.10
C CYS A 185 17.01 -3.93 -3.34
N LYS A 186 18.22 -4.40 -3.00
CA LYS A 186 19.23 -3.58 -2.30
C LYS A 186 19.82 -2.44 -3.13
N SER A 187 19.58 -2.46 -4.43
CA SER A 187 20.08 -1.44 -5.36
C SER A 187 19.12 -0.27 -5.51
N HIS A 188 17.99 -0.28 -4.80
CA HIS A 188 16.89 0.67 -4.91
C HIS A 188 16.51 1.29 -3.57
#